data_f952287c2a75ade9d9a606667b259580
#
_entry.id   f952287c2a75ade9d9a606667b259580
#
_cell.length_a   1.000
_cell.length_b   1.000
_cell.length_c   1.000
_cell.angle_alpha   90.00
_cell.angle_beta   90.00
_cell.angle_gamma   90.00
#
_symmetry.space_group_name_H-M   'P 1'
#
loop_
_entity.id
_entity.type
_entity.pdbx_description
1 polymer ?
#
loop_
_entity_poly.entity_id
_entity_poly.type
_entity_poly.pdbx_seq_one_letter_code
_entity_poly.pdbx_strand_id
1 'polypeptide(L)'
;TWDSRYPNIISKVTRTIALAPSSGGTPLADAVIAGNSFEQSLGWLLGYGSDAVKQQQVSWMESYNAQWLYGTPNRPSLPSRFETVVGSDVESAVWDSDSYCGGYQNQVGLEVTQNWLDSCSDGFLNCSSQSLAGVVWFTDKSRTQGGEPLSHQQSRRNCFGLPNMLKNRI
;
A
#
# COMPACT_ATOMS: atom_id res chain seq x y z
N THR A 1 10.58 21.99 -11.02
CA THR A 1 10.43 23.02 -9.96
C THR A 1 9.13 22.75 -9.18
N TRP A 2 9.21 22.85 -7.86
CA TRP A 2 8.05 22.73 -6.99
C TRP A 2 7.11 23.90 -7.19
N ASP A 3 5.80 23.64 -7.13
CA ASP A 3 4.79 24.68 -7.21
C ASP A 3 4.96 25.70 -6.07
N SER A 4 4.95 26.98 -6.39
CA SER A 4 5.13 28.06 -5.41
C SER A 4 4.04 28.10 -4.33
N ARG A 5 2.89 27.46 -4.57
CA ARG A 5 1.77 27.35 -3.63
C ARG A 5 1.97 26.26 -2.58
N TYR A 6 2.90 25.33 -2.82
CA TYR A 6 3.10 24.17 -1.96
C TYR A 6 3.35 24.51 -0.49
N PRO A 7 4.21 25.49 -0.12
CA PRO A 7 4.42 25.85 1.27
C PRO A 7 3.15 26.31 1.98
N ASN A 8 2.29 27.05 1.29
CA ASN A 8 1.02 27.52 1.84
C ASN A 8 0.01 26.38 2.01
N ILE A 9 0.02 25.40 1.11
CA ILE A 9 -0.84 24.23 1.21
C ILE A 9 -0.37 23.36 2.38
N ILE A 10 0.92 23.03 2.43
CA ILE A 10 1.46 22.12 3.43
C ILE A 10 1.35 22.67 4.85
N SER A 11 1.44 23.98 5.04
CA SER A 11 1.27 24.61 6.35
C SER A 11 -0.13 24.45 6.95
N LYS A 12 -1.12 24.13 6.11
CA LYS A 12 -2.51 23.87 6.52
C LYS A 12 -2.82 22.38 6.72
N VAL A 13 -1.91 21.50 6.34
CA VAL A 13 -2.07 20.06 6.51
C VAL A 13 -1.55 19.67 7.89
N THR A 14 -2.46 19.32 8.78
CA THR A 14 -2.12 18.91 10.14
C THR A 14 -1.65 17.45 10.22
N ARG A 15 -2.17 16.60 9.34
CA ARG A 15 -1.83 15.19 9.29
C ARG A 15 -2.13 14.59 7.91
N THR A 16 -1.31 13.65 7.50
CA THR A 16 -1.56 12.77 6.34
C THR A 16 -1.44 11.32 6.80
N ILE A 17 -2.41 10.49 6.45
CA ILE A 17 -2.36 9.06 6.72
C ILE A 17 -2.51 8.32 5.39
N ALA A 18 -1.48 7.60 5.01
CA ALA A 18 -1.50 6.74 3.83
C ALA A 18 -1.95 5.32 4.23
N LEU A 19 -2.81 4.73 3.43
CA LEU A 19 -3.36 3.39 3.66
C LEU A 19 -2.74 2.43 2.65
N ALA A 20 -1.89 1.52 3.12
CA ALA A 20 -1.14 0.57 2.28
C ALA A 20 -0.54 1.24 1.02
N PRO A 21 0.31 2.27 1.17
CA PRO A 21 0.84 3.01 0.03
C PRO A 21 1.90 2.19 -0.72
N SER A 22 1.89 2.28 -2.05
CA SER A 22 2.86 1.59 -2.92
C SER A 22 4.16 2.38 -3.09
N SER A 23 4.67 2.97 -2.02
CA SER A 23 5.79 3.91 -2.06
C SER A 23 7.12 3.31 -2.54
N GLY A 24 7.31 2.00 -2.37
CA GLY A 24 8.50 1.28 -2.85
C GLY A 24 8.24 0.38 -4.06
N GLY A 25 7.05 0.44 -4.66
CA GLY A 25 6.66 -0.47 -5.74
C GLY A 25 6.33 -1.89 -5.24
N THR A 26 6.19 -2.81 -6.19
CA THR A 26 5.87 -4.21 -5.88
C THR A 26 6.59 -5.19 -6.81
N PRO A 27 7.15 -6.29 -6.28
CA PRO A 27 7.72 -7.37 -7.10
C PRO A 27 6.71 -7.99 -8.07
N LEU A 28 5.41 -7.89 -7.79
CA LEU A 28 4.38 -8.35 -8.71
C LEU A 28 4.38 -7.58 -10.02
N ALA A 29 4.66 -6.27 -9.99
CA ALA A 29 4.79 -5.48 -11.21
C ALA A 29 6.02 -5.91 -12.03
N ASP A 30 7.12 -6.26 -11.37
CA ASP A 30 8.30 -6.80 -12.03
C ASP A 30 7.99 -8.14 -12.71
N ALA A 31 7.25 -9.03 -12.04
CA ALA A 31 6.84 -10.32 -12.57
C ALA A 31 5.92 -10.19 -13.80
N VAL A 32 4.96 -9.26 -13.77
CA VAL A 32 4.06 -8.97 -14.90
C VAL A 32 4.83 -8.44 -16.10
N ILE A 33 5.73 -7.49 -15.90
CA ILE A 33 6.54 -6.91 -17.00
C ILE A 33 7.52 -7.95 -17.58
N ALA A 34 8.01 -8.88 -16.77
CA ALA A 34 8.86 -9.98 -17.24
C ALA A 34 8.10 -11.03 -18.08
N GLY A 35 6.77 -10.94 -18.21
CA GLY A 35 5.97 -11.85 -19.04
C GLY A 35 5.84 -13.26 -18.46
N ASN A 36 5.85 -13.41 -17.15
CA ASN A 36 5.61 -14.70 -16.51
C ASN A 36 4.14 -15.12 -16.69
N SER A 37 3.88 -16.43 -16.81
CA SER A 37 2.53 -17.03 -16.94
C SER A 37 1.54 -16.66 -15.81
N PHE A 38 2.01 -15.95 -14.84
CA PHE A 38 1.32 -15.29 -13.76
C PHE A 38 0.46 -14.09 -14.20
N GLU A 39 0.67 -13.56 -15.40
CA GLU A 39 -0.08 -12.42 -15.98
C GLU A 39 -1.60 -12.62 -15.93
N GLN A 40 -2.06 -13.84 -16.17
CA GLN A 40 -3.50 -14.11 -16.25
C GLN A 40 -4.20 -14.00 -14.89
N SER A 41 -3.51 -14.34 -13.81
CA SER A 41 -4.07 -14.28 -12.45
C SER A 41 -4.06 -12.87 -11.87
N LEU A 42 -3.11 -12.05 -12.30
CA LEU A 42 -2.91 -10.67 -11.81
C LEU A 42 -3.50 -9.60 -12.73
N GLY A 43 -3.81 -9.94 -13.97
CA GLY A 43 -4.27 -8.98 -14.95
C GLY A 43 -5.48 -8.16 -14.52
N TRP A 44 -6.37 -8.77 -13.75
CA TRP A 44 -7.51 -8.07 -13.17
C TRP A 44 -7.14 -7.16 -11.98
N LEU A 45 -6.08 -7.52 -11.25
CA LEU A 45 -5.63 -6.76 -10.07
C LEU A 45 -4.79 -5.52 -10.47
N LEU A 46 -3.99 -5.66 -11.53
CA LEU A 46 -3.02 -4.66 -11.96
C LEU A 46 -3.44 -3.87 -13.20
N GLY A 47 -4.42 -4.36 -13.97
CA GLY A 47 -4.74 -3.77 -15.27
C GLY A 47 -3.61 -4.01 -16.27
N TYR A 48 -3.83 -4.87 -17.26
CA TYR A 48 -2.82 -5.29 -18.23
C TYR A 48 -2.02 -4.15 -18.85
N GLY A 49 -0.69 -4.26 -18.79
CA GLY A 49 0.26 -3.57 -19.69
C GLY A 49 0.26 -2.05 -19.62
N SER A 50 -0.38 -1.45 -18.63
CA SER A 50 -0.45 0.00 -18.50
C SER A 50 0.86 0.60 -17.98
N ASP A 51 1.11 1.87 -18.30
CA ASP A 51 2.25 2.61 -17.74
C ASP A 51 2.19 2.65 -16.21
N ALA A 52 1.01 2.53 -15.62
CA ALA A 52 0.84 2.42 -14.17
C ALA A 52 1.52 1.18 -13.59
N VAL A 53 1.46 0.03 -14.28
CA VAL A 53 2.16 -1.19 -13.85
C VAL A 53 3.68 -0.98 -13.91
N LYS A 54 4.19 -0.39 -14.99
CA LYS A 54 5.62 -0.07 -15.11
C LYS A 54 6.10 0.83 -13.99
N GLN A 55 5.30 1.82 -13.60
CA GLN A 55 5.59 2.74 -12.50
C GLN A 55 5.54 2.08 -11.12
N GLN A 56 4.94 0.89 -11.00
CA GLN A 56 4.93 0.12 -9.77
C GLN A 56 6.09 -0.89 -9.67
N GLN A 57 6.97 -0.99 -10.67
CA GLN A 57 8.19 -1.79 -10.55
C GLN A 57 9.09 -1.23 -9.45
N VAL A 58 9.75 -2.12 -8.71
CA VAL A 58 10.62 -1.73 -7.58
C VAL A 58 11.73 -0.78 -8.05
N SER A 59 12.43 -1.13 -9.11
CA SER A 59 13.53 -0.31 -9.65
C SER A 59 13.07 1.05 -10.18
N TRP A 60 11.84 1.13 -10.73
CA TRP A 60 11.28 2.40 -11.18
C TRP A 60 10.98 3.31 -9.98
N MET A 61 10.36 2.76 -8.93
CA MET A 61 10.06 3.51 -7.71
C MET A 61 11.32 3.94 -6.95
N GLU A 62 12.35 3.10 -6.89
CA GLU A 62 13.64 3.47 -6.33
C GLU A 62 14.26 4.67 -7.07
N SER A 63 14.27 4.61 -8.40
CA SER A 63 14.79 5.71 -9.24
C SER A 63 13.97 6.98 -9.06
N TYR A 64 12.65 6.87 -9.02
CA TYR A 64 11.74 7.99 -8.80
C TYR A 64 11.98 8.63 -7.43
N ASN A 65 12.05 7.82 -6.38
CA ASN A 65 12.27 8.29 -5.02
C ASN A 65 13.65 8.95 -4.87
N ALA A 66 14.68 8.36 -5.46
CA ALA A 66 16.03 8.95 -5.45
C ALA A 66 16.06 10.31 -6.15
N GLN A 67 15.40 10.43 -7.28
CA GLN A 67 15.40 11.66 -8.06
C GLN A 67 14.48 12.74 -7.48
N TRP A 68 13.24 12.37 -7.12
CA TRP A 68 12.20 13.35 -6.83
C TRP A 68 11.93 13.53 -5.34
N LEU A 69 12.13 12.50 -4.51
CA LEU A 69 11.90 12.60 -3.08
C LEU A 69 13.18 12.92 -2.30
N TYR A 70 14.27 12.19 -2.56
CA TYR A 70 15.49 12.31 -1.77
C TYR A 70 16.56 13.15 -2.44
N GLY A 71 16.63 13.13 -3.76
CA GLY A 71 17.67 13.80 -4.53
C GLY A 71 17.34 15.22 -5.01
N THR A 72 16.10 15.68 -4.89
CA THR A 72 15.70 17.00 -5.37
C THR A 72 16.14 18.11 -4.42
N PRO A 73 17.06 19.02 -4.85
CA PRO A 73 17.46 20.15 -4.04
C PRO A 73 16.26 21.05 -3.67
N ASN A 74 16.26 21.57 -2.45
CA ASN A 74 15.21 22.45 -1.94
C ASN A 74 13.80 21.84 -1.97
N ARG A 75 13.69 20.52 -1.90
CA ARG A 75 12.40 19.86 -1.76
C ARG A 75 11.68 20.37 -0.51
N PRO A 76 10.43 20.80 -0.62
CA PRO A 76 9.64 21.20 0.53
C PRO A 76 9.48 20.02 1.51
N SER A 77 9.41 20.32 2.79
CA SER A 77 9.16 19.31 3.82
C SER A 77 7.82 18.62 3.59
N LEU A 78 7.76 17.33 3.90
CA LEU A 78 6.51 16.60 4.00
C LEU A 78 5.71 17.15 5.20
N PRO A 79 4.38 16.91 5.26
CA PRO A 79 3.57 17.27 6.42
C PRO A 79 4.22 16.73 7.70
N SER A 80 4.16 17.49 8.77
CA SER A 80 4.77 17.17 10.06
C SER A 80 4.27 15.84 10.66
N ARG A 81 3.10 15.40 10.23
CA ARG A 81 2.50 14.11 10.64
C ARG A 81 2.11 13.31 9.40
N PHE A 82 3.11 12.76 8.74
CA PHE A 82 2.91 11.79 7.67
C PHE A 82 3.04 10.39 8.26
N GLU A 83 1.91 9.68 8.31
CA GLU A 83 1.82 8.35 8.91
C GLU A 83 1.34 7.32 7.87
N THR A 84 1.65 6.05 8.10
CA THR A 84 1.20 4.94 7.26
C THR A 84 0.50 3.86 8.08
N VAL A 85 -0.54 3.29 7.49
CA VAL A 85 -1.13 2.01 7.90
C VAL A 85 -0.58 0.96 6.95
N VAL A 86 0.04 -0.06 7.52
CA VAL A 86 0.67 -1.14 6.77
C VAL A 86 -0.22 -2.38 6.87
N GLY A 87 -0.67 -2.91 5.73
CA GLY A 87 -1.28 -4.22 5.65
C GLY A 87 -0.19 -5.30 5.73
N SER A 88 -0.39 -6.31 6.57
CA SER A 88 0.69 -7.24 6.93
C SER A 88 0.45 -8.68 6.53
N ASP A 89 -0.79 -9.04 6.18
CA ASP A 89 -1.13 -10.42 5.85
C ASP A 89 -2.47 -10.49 5.11
N VAL A 90 -2.72 -11.62 4.48
CA VAL A 90 -3.98 -11.94 3.81
C VAL A 90 -4.52 -13.23 4.43
N GLU A 91 -5.74 -13.17 4.92
CA GLU A 91 -6.47 -14.35 5.33
C GLU A 91 -7.66 -14.57 4.39
N SER A 92 -7.77 -15.77 3.82
CA SER A 92 -8.89 -16.16 2.99
C SER A 92 -9.38 -17.57 3.33
N ALA A 93 -10.54 -17.65 3.97
CA ALA A 93 -11.18 -18.89 4.32
C ALA A 93 -12.70 -18.78 4.15
N VAL A 94 -13.31 -19.78 3.51
CA VAL A 94 -14.76 -19.75 3.25
C VAL A 94 -15.62 -19.86 4.51
N TRP A 95 -15.05 -20.36 5.60
CA TRP A 95 -15.70 -20.49 6.92
C TRP A 95 -15.43 -19.31 7.83
N ASP A 96 -14.59 -18.39 7.41
CA ASP A 96 -14.27 -17.19 8.17
C ASP A 96 -14.96 -15.98 7.55
N SER A 97 -15.92 -15.41 8.29
CA SER A 97 -16.68 -14.25 7.81
C SER A 97 -15.83 -13.02 7.52
N ASP A 98 -14.69 -12.90 8.18
CA ASP A 98 -13.78 -11.76 8.05
C ASP A 98 -13.07 -11.76 6.70
N SER A 99 -12.89 -12.91 6.08
CA SER A 99 -12.41 -13.07 4.70
C SER A 99 -13.32 -12.40 3.66
N TYR A 100 -14.58 -12.14 3.98
CA TYR A 100 -15.51 -11.45 3.07
C TYR A 100 -15.37 -9.94 3.09
N CYS A 101 -14.75 -9.37 4.11
CA CYS A 101 -14.50 -7.93 4.14
C CYS A 101 -13.44 -7.55 3.08
N GLY A 102 -13.80 -6.65 2.21
CA GLY A 102 -12.97 -6.32 1.04
C GLY A 102 -13.32 -7.12 -0.22
N GLY A 103 -14.13 -8.18 -0.10
CA GLY A 103 -14.59 -9.07 -1.16
C GLY A 103 -13.79 -10.36 -1.21
N TYR A 104 -14.44 -11.49 -0.96
CA TYR A 104 -13.82 -12.80 -0.88
C TYR A 104 -12.92 -13.16 -2.09
N GLN A 105 -13.38 -12.88 -3.30
CA GLN A 105 -12.58 -13.15 -4.50
C GLN A 105 -11.27 -12.36 -4.53
N ASN A 106 -11.29 -11.13 -4.01
CA ASN A 106 -10.08 -10.33 -3.88
C ASN A 106 -9.13 -10.92 -2.84
N GLN A 107 -9.65 -11.41 -1.72
CA GLN A 107 -8.85 -12.06 -0.68
C GLN A 107 -8.15 -13.31 -1.22
N VAL A 108 -8.88 -14.19 -1.91
CA VAL A 108 -8.30 -15.38 -2.55
C VAL A 108 -7.20 -14.99 -3.55
N GLY A 109 -7.44 -13.97 -4.38
CA GLY A 109 -6.44 -13.48 -5.33
C GLY A 109 -5.19 -12.96 -4.62
N LEU A 110 -5.35 -12.17 -3.56
CA LEU A 110 -4.25 -11.62 -2.78
C LEU A 110 -3.46 -12.69 -2.02
N GLU A 111 -4.11 -13.74 -1.51
CA GLU A 111 -3.44 -14.87 -0.86
C GLU A 111 -2.57 -15.63 -1.86
N VAL A 112 -3.06 -15.83 -3.08
CA VAL A 112 -2.24 -16.43 -4.14
C VAL A 112 -1.03 -15.55 -4.44
N THR A 113 -1.20 -14.23 -4.60
CA THR A 113 -0.11 -13.31 -4.90
C THR A 113 0.88 -13.14 -3.77
N GLN A 114 0.47 -13.33 -2.53
CA GLN A 114 1.34 -13.26 -1.35
C GLN A 114 2.52 -14.25 -1.41
N ASN A 115 2.37 -15.39 -2.10
CA ASN A 115 3.45 -16.36 -2.28
C ASN A 115 4.68 -15.83 -3.06
N TRP A 116 4.56 -14.71 -3.76
CA TRP A 116 5.66 -14.04 -4.47
C TRP A 116 6.20 -12.82 -3.74
N LEU A 117 5.69 -12.56 -2.55
CA LEU A 117 6.06 -11.41 -1.72
C LEU A 117 6.79 -11.88 -0.45
N ASP A 118 7.29 -10.93 0.31
CA ASP A 118 7.87 -11.19 1.61
C ASP A 118 6.81 -11.69 2.60
N SER A 119 7.24 -12.35 3.67
CA SER A 119 6.36 -12.85 4.73
C SER A 119 5.50 -11.75 5.39
N CYS A 120 5.96 -10.50 5.34
CA CYS A 120 5.15 -9.34 5.71
C CYS A 120 4.69 -8.65 4.43
N SER A 121 3.47 -8.93 4.02
CA SER A 121 2.86 -8.31 2.84
C SER A 121 1.33 -8.34 2.96
N ASP A 122 0.68 -7.44 2.26
CA ASP A 122 -0.78 -7.36 2.21
C ASP A 122 -1.37 -8.13 1.00
N GLY A 123 -0.55 -8.99 0.38
CA GLY A 123 -0.88 -9.73 -0.83
C GLY A 123 -0.64 -8.96 -2.13
N PHE A 124 -0.35 -7.66 -2.05
CA PHE A 124 -0.03 -6.82 -3.20
C PHE A 124 1.31 -6.08 -3.03
N LEU A 125 1.61 -5.64 -1.81
CA LEU A 125 2.78 -4.85 -1.45
C LEU A 125 3.50 -5.49 -0.25
N ASN A 126 4.80 -5.49 -0.27
CA ASN A 126 5.60 -5.78 0.91
C ASN A 126 5.46 -4.69 1.96
N CYS A 127 5.57 -5.04 3.24
CA CYS A 127 5.53 -4.07 4.34
C CYS A 127 6.62 -3.00 4.20
N SER A 128 7.79 -3.37 3.69
CA SER A 128 8.90 -2.46 3.40
C SER A 128 8.51 -1.36 2.40
N SER A 129 7.79 -1.73 1.33
CA SER A 129 7.26 -0.78 0.36
C SER A 129 6.23 0.17 0.99
N GLN A 130 5.30 -0.37 1.76
CA GLN A 130 4.23 0.41 2.40
C GLN A 130 4.76 1.39 3.45
N SER A 131 5.83 1.03 4.16
CA SER A 131 6.42 1.83 5.23
C SER A 131 7.39 2.92 4.77
N LEU A 132 7.74 2.96 3.48
CA LEU A 132 8.79 3.84 2.97
C LEU A 132 8.42 5.33 3.04
N ALA A 133 7.15 5.68 2.88
CA ALA A 133 6.72 7.08 2.72
C ALA A 133 6.44 7.82 4.02
N GLY A 134 6.36 7.16 5.16
CA GLY A 134 5.99 7.83 6.41
C GLY A 134 6.27 7.01 7.65
N VAL A 135 5.94 7.58 8.80
CA VAL A 135 6.06 6.86 10.08
C VAL A 135 4.96 5.83 10.18
N VAL A 136 5.31 4.58 10.42
CA VAL A 136 4.33 3.51 10.58
C VAL A 136 3.49 3.76 11.84
N TRP A 137 2.21 3.97 11.64
CA TRP A 137 1.26 4.08 12.76
C TRP A 137 0.97 2.71 13.34
N PHE A 138 0.67 1.74 12.49
CA PHE A 138 0.65 0.33 12.87
C PHE A 138 0.79 -0.58 11.63
N THR A 139 1.28 -1.79 11.88
CA THR A 139 1.43 -2.85 10.87
C THR A 139 0.90 -4.19 11.36
N ASP A 140 0.59 -4.32 12.63
CA ASP A 140 0.08 -5.54 13.23
C ASP A 140 -1.44 -5.50 13.44
N LYS A 141 -2.00 -6.64 13.75
CA LYS A 141 -3.41 -6.82 14.02
C LYS A 141 -3.87 -6.35 15.42
N SER A 142 -2.97 -5.83 16.25
CA SER A 142 -3.30 -5.43 17.63
C SER A 142 -4.26 -4.23 17.71
N ARG A 143 -4.39 -3.47 16.63
CA ARG A 143 -5.25 -2.28 16.58
C ARG A 143 -6.55 -2.47 15.82
N THR A 144 -6.66 -3.55 15.08
CA THR A 144 -7.87 -3.86 14.32
C THR A 144 -8.93 -4.51 15.21
N GLN A 145 -10.18 -4.31 14.88
CA GLN A 145 -11.28 -4.99 15.55
C GLN A 145 -11.19 -6.51 15.27
N GLY A 146 -11.29 -7.32 16.30
CA GLY A 146 -11.13 -8.78 16.18
C GLY A 146 -9.67 -9.25 16.16
N GLY A 147 -8.70 -8.34 16.03
CA GLY A 147 -7.29 -8.71 15.89
C GLY A 147 -6.95 -9.23 14.50
N GLU A 148 -7.68 -8.80 13.48
CA GLU A 148 -7.50 -9.24 12.11
C GLU A 148 -6.34 -8.52 11.41
N PRO A 149 -5.53 -9.22 10.60
CA PRO A 149 -4.57 -8.58 9.72
C PRO A 149 -5.29 -7.79 8.62
N LEU A 150 -4.59 -6.87 7.98
CA LEU A 150 -5.13 -6.12 6.85
C LEU A 150 -4.48 -6.59 5.55
N SER A 151 -5.29 -7.11 4.65
CA SER A 151 -4.91 -7.27 3.25
C SER A 151 -4.96 -5.93 2.52
N HIS A 152 -4.42 -5.88 1.30
CA HIS A 152 -4.44 -4.67 0.48
C HIS A 152 -5.86 -4.12 0.27
N GLN A 153 -6.86 -4.97 0.07
CA GLN A 153 -8.25 -4.53 -0.07
C GLN A 153 -8.85 -4.06 1.26
N GLN A 154 -8.59 -4.76 2.34
CA GLN A 154 -9.09 -4.41 3.68
C GLN A 154 -8.50 -3.10 4.19
N SER A 155 -7.25 -2.80 3.88
CA SER A 155 -6.59 -1.53 4.22
C SER A 155 -7.28 -0.29 3.64
N ARG A 156 -8.09 -0.46 2.58
CA ARG A 156 -8.78 0.62 1.86
C ARG A 156 -10.29 0.58 2.02
N ARG A 157 -10.82 -0.36 2.77
CA ARG A 157 -12.26 -0.57 2.93
C ARG A 157 -12.70 -0.32 4.36
N ASN A 158 -14.00 -0.38 4.56
CA ASN A 158 -14.61 -0.30 5.89
C ASN A 158 -14.50 -1.65 6.62
N CYS A 159 -13.25 -2.11 6.84
CA CYS A 159 -12.98 -3.36 7.51
C CYS A 159 -12.44 -3.12 8.91
N PHE A 160 -12.81 -4.01 9.85
CA PHE A 160 -12.22 -4.13 11.19
C PHE A 160 -12.11 -2.81 11.97
N GLY A 161 -13.12 -1.93 11.81
CA GLY A 161 -13.18 -0.67 12.52
C GLY A 161 -12.21 0.41 12.05
N LEU A 162 -11.48 0.19 10.95
CA LEU A 162 -10.48 1.12 10.42
C LEU A 162 -10.99 2.56 10.23
N PRO A 163 -12.19 2.81 9.67
CA PRO A 163 -12.71 4.18 9.53
C PRO A 163 -12.86 4.92 10.87
N ASN A 164 -13.31 4.22 11.91
CA ASN A 164 -13.42 4.82 13.24
C ASN A 164 -12.04 5.10 13.86
N MET A 165 -11.09 4.20 13.66
CA MET A 165 -9.70 4.40 14.08
C MET A 165 -9.10 5.63 13.40
N LEU A 166 -9.28 5.77 12.08
CA LEU A 166 -8.84 6.93 11.31
C LEU A 166 -9.50 8.22 11.80
N LYS A 167 -10.83 8.21 11.99
CA LYS A 167 -11.58 9.35 12.53
C LYS A 167 -11.06 9.79 13.89
N ASN A 168 -10.73 8.85 14.76
CA ASN A 168 -10.20 9.15 16.10
C ASN A 168 -8.72 9.57 16.08
N ARG A 169 -8.00 9.30 14.99
CA ARG A 169 -6.60 9.67 14.81
C ARG A 169 -6.44 11.10 14.28
N ILE A 170 -7.39 11.59 13.51
CA ILE A 170 -7.42 12.93 12.94
C ILE A 170 -7.83 13.96 14.00
#